data_7b8b0ecb73c6112b862931b5ea87e066
#
_entry.id   7b8b0ecb73c6112b862931b5ea87e066
#
_cell.length_a   1.000
_cell.length_b   1.000
_cell.length_c   1.000
_cell.angle_alpha   90.00
_cell.angle_beta   90.00
_cell.angle_gamma   90.00
#
_symmetry.space_group_name_H-M   'P 1'
#
loop_
_entity.id
_entity.type
_entity.pdbx_description
1 polymer ?
#
loop_
_entity_poly.entity_id
_entity_poly.type
_entity_poly.pdbx_seq_one_letter_code
_entity_poly.pdbx_strand_id
1 'polypeptide(L)'
;MSDIIKKPENKKLLTRIGERFGVDERQMLSTLKDTAFQSDKEISDEQMIALLIVAEQYKLNPFTREIYAYPDKRKGIVPVVGVDGWSRIINSDPQFDGMEFRQSEVMVTKTGAKPCPEWIECVMYRKDRSHPIAAREYLDECYREMTFANPWMTHTKRFLRHKAMIQTARLAFGFAGIYDPDEADRIQEAHDITPRAEDRAEDRPAQREPKALPEMDEKRFNANLKQYQSLIENQTYTANALIATLKTKCVLTEAQISEIRKLEPIEQENNNEDS
;
A
#
# COMPACT_ATOMS: atom_id res chain seq x y z
N MET A 1 30.37 -12.13 -10.14
CA MET A 1 30.03 -11.89 -8.71
C MET A 1 30.44 -10.49 -8.40
N SER A 2 29.48 -9.67 -7.95
CA SER A 2 29.73 -8.28 -7.55
C SER A 2 30.59 -8.19 -6.29
N ASP A 3 31.17 -7.01 -6.03
CA ASP A 3 31.97 -6.78 -4.83
C ASP A 3 31.17 -6.88 -3.53
N ILE A 4 29.85 -6.79 -3.61
CA ILE A 4 28.93 -6.97 -2.47
C ILE A 4 28.89 -8.41 -2.00
N ILE A 5 28.82 -9.38 -2.91
CA ILE A 5 28.89 -10.81 -2.55
C ILE A 5 30.26 -11.18 -1.94
N LYS A 6 31.33 -10.51 -2.37
CA LYS A 6 32.68 -10.76 -1.86
C LYS A 6 32.95 -10.22 -0.46
N LYS A 7 32.06 -9.38 0.12
CA LYS A 7 32.21 -8.90 1.50
C LYS A 7 32.25 -10.09 2.47
N PRO A 8 33.15 -10.08 3.49
CA PRO A 8 33.32 -11.23 4.40
C PRO A 8 32.04 -11.65 5.11
N GLU A 9 31.17 -10.70 5.45
CA GLU A 9 29.90 -10.96 6.13
C GLU A 9 28.92 -11.69 5.20
N ASN A 10 28.78 -11.22 3.96
CA ASN A 10 27.91 -11.84 2.98
C ASN A 10 28.39 -13.21 2.54
N LYS A 11 29.70 -13.38 2.45
CA LYS A 11 30.30 -14.69 2.18
C LYS A 11 29.98 -15.69 3.29
N LYS A 12 30.07 -15.28 4.56
CA LYS A 12 29.68 -16.14 5.71
C LYS A 12 28.18 -16.50 5.67
N LEU A 13 27.32 -15.56 5.24
CA LEU A 13 25.89 -15.82 5.08
C LEU A 13 25.63 -16.87 4.00
N LEU A 14 26.24 -16.69 2.83
CA LEU A 14 26.10 -17.62 1.71
C LEU A 14 26.59 -19.02 2.06
N THR A 15 27.75 -19.13 2.71
CA THR A 15 28.28 -20.41 3.17
C THR A 15 27.32 -21.10 4.13
N ARG A 16 26.81 -20.41 5.14
CA ARG A 16 25.84 -20.99 6.11
C ARG A 16 24.55 -21.48 5.44
N ILE A 17 24.04 -20.70 4.47
CA ILE A 17 22.82 -21.09 3.76
C ILE A 17 23.12 -22.28 2.84
N GLY A 18 24.23 -22.25 2.12
CA GLY A 18 24.69 -23.36 1.29
C GLY A 18 24.84 -24.66 2.08
N GLU A 19 25.54 -24.62 3.22
CA GLU A 19 25.68 -25.75 4.15
C GLU A 19 24.33 -26.25 4.68
N ARG A 20 23.43 -25.33 5.06
CA ARG A 20 22.08 -25.67 5.57
C ARG A 20 21.25 -26.46 4.56
N PHE A 21 21.38 -26.13 3.26
CA PHE A 21 20.62 -26.78 2.19
C PHE A 21 21.44 -27.79 1.35
N GLY A 22 22.71 -27.93 1.65
CA GLY A 22 23.58 -28.85 0.93
C GLY A 22 23.84 -28.44 -0.53
N VAL A 23 23.91 -27.13 -0.82
CA VAL A 23 24.03 -26.60 -2.17
C VAL A 23 25.28 -25.71 -2.28
N ASP A 24 26.01 -25.84 -3.40
CA ASP A 24 27.13 -24.97 -3.73
C ASP A 24 26.67 -23.49 -3.88
N GLU A 25 27.51 -22.54 -3.40
CA GLU A 25 27.16 -21.12 -3.39
C GLU A 25 26.79 -20.56 -4.77
N ARG A 26 27.48 -20.96 -5.83
CA ARG A 26 27.24 -20.48 -7.20
C ARG A 26 25.94 -21.04 -7.75
N GLN A 27 25.73 -22.33 -7.56
CA GLN A 27 24.49 -23.00 -7.96
C GLN A 27 23.31 -22.48 -7.19
N MET A 28 23.46 -22.20 -5.88
CA MET A 28 22.45 -21.59 -5.03
C MET A 28 22.00 -20.24 -5.58
N LEU A 29 22.94 -19.34 -5.86
CA LEU A 29 22.62 -17.98 -6.35
C LEU A 29 21.92 -18.00 -7.70
N SER A 30 22.38 -18.84 -8.66
CA SER A 30 21.70 -18.95 -9.96
C SER A 30 20.28 -19.49 -9.80
N THR A 31 20.10 -20.57 -9.05
CA THR A 31 18.79 -21.19 -8.83
C THR A 31 17.81 -20.23 -8.15
N LEU A 32 18.26 -19.49 -7.13
CA LEU A 32 17.40 -18.58 -6.40
C LEU A 32 17.01 -17.34 -7.21
N LYS A 33 17.87 -16.86 -8.12
CA LYS A 33 17.50 -15.77 -9.04
C LYS A 33 16.28 -16.14 -9.88
N ASP A 34 16.22 -17.39 -10.32
CA ASP A 34 15.15 -17.88 -11.19
C ASP A 34 13.91 -18.35 -10.42
N THR A 35 14.05 -18.77 -9.16
CA THR A 35 12.97 -19.44 -8.43
C THR A 35 12.38 -18.61 -7.28
N ALA A 36 13.22 -17.82 -6.61
CA ALA A 36 12.84 -17.08 -5.41
C ALA A 36 12.45 -15.62 -5.69
N PHE A 37 12.45 -15.18 -6.93
CA PHE A 37 11.95 -13.85 -7.31
C PHE A 37 10.81 -13.97 -8.33
N GLN A 38 9.82 -13.13 -8.18
CA GLN A 38 8.73 -12.98 -9.15
C GLN A 38 8.96 -11.72 -9.97
N SER A 39 9.78 -11.82 -11.02
CA SER A 39 10.08 -10.72 -11.91
C SER A 39 10.74 -11.21 -13.20
N ASP A 40 10.40 -10.57 -14.31
CA ASP A 40 11.08 -10.73 -15.60
C ASP A 40 12.36 -9.88 -15.70
N LYS A 41 12.67 -9.07 -14.65
CA LYS A 41 13.86 -8.21 -14.62
C LYS A 41 15.03 -8.94 -13.98
N GLU A 42 16.23 -8.55 -14.40
CA GLU A 42 17.45 -9.04 -13.78
C GLU A 42 17.52 -8.67 -12.29
N ILE A 43 17.77 -9.66 -11.45
CA ILE A 43 17.87 -9.51 -9.99
C ILE A 43 19.31 -9.15 -9.62
N SER A 44 19.47 -8.04 -8.90
CA SER A 44 20.78 -7.62 -8.42
C SER A 44 21.27 -8.48 -7.26
N ASP A 45 22.59 -8.47 -7.06
CA ASP A 45 23.20 -9.20 -5.95
C ASP A 45 22.78 -8.62 -4.58
N GLU A 46 22.49 -7.30 -4.50
CA GLU A 46 21.95 -6.64 -3.31
C GLU A 46 20.57 -7.18 -2.95
N GLN A 47 19.69 -7.33 -3.93
CA GLN A 47 18.35 -7.87 -3.75
C GLN A 47 18.39 -9.32 -3.31
N MET A 48 19.29 -10.11 -3.90
CA MET A 48 19.52 -11.49 -3.48
C MET A 48 20.00 -11.58 -2.03
N ILE A 49 21.01 -10.80 -1.65
CA ILE A 49 21.52 -10.78 -0.28
C ILE A 49 20.43 -10.33 0.71
N ALA A 50 19.63 -9.33 0.35
CA ALA A 50 18.52 -8.88 1.18
C ALA A 50 17.50 -10.01 1.44
N LEU A 51 17.10 -10.76 0.41
CA LEU A 51 16.22 -11.92 0.57
C LEU A 51 16.84 -12.98 1.49
N LEU A 52 18.12 -13.31 1.29
CA LEU A 52 18.81 -14.32 2.07
C LEU A 52 18.97 -13.92 3.55
N ILE A 53 19.13 -12.63 3.84
CA ILE A 53 19.14 -12.11 5.23
C ILE A 53 17.79 -12.36 5.89
N VAL A 54 16.68 -12.03 5.23
CA VAL A 54 15.34 -12.24 5.76
C VAL A 54 15.03 -13.74 5.90
N ALA A 55 15.39 -14.55 4.90
CA ALA A 55 15.23 -16.00 4.93
C ALA A 55 15.99 -16.64 6.12
N GLU A 56 17.22 -16.17 6.39
CA GLU A 56 18.00 -16.66 7.52
C GLU A 56 17.44 -16.19 8.85
N GLN A 57 16.96 -14.94 8.94
CA GLN A 57 16.32 -14.39 10.15
C GLN A 57 15.14 -15.23 10.61
N TYR A 58 14.28 -15.62 9.67
CA TYR A 58 13.05 -16.40 9.96
C TYR A 58 13.23 -17.91 9.74
N LYS A 59 14.43 -18.37 9.39
CA LYS A 59 14.72 -19.78 9.10
C LYS A 59 13.85 -20.39 7.99
N LEU A 60 13.41 -19.56 7.06
CA LEU A 60 12.56 -19.95 5.93
C LEU A 60 13.39 -20.50 4.78
N ASN A 61 12.77 -21.35 3.96
CA ASN A 61 13.39 -21.98 2.83
C ASN A 61 13.00 -21.28 1.51
N PRO A 62 13.92 -20.55 0.85
CA PRO A 62 13.62 -19.90 -0.42
C PRO A 62 13.50 -20.88 -1.60
N PHE A 63 14.08 -22.08 -1.51
CA PHE A 63 13.99 -23.10 -2.57
C PHE A 63 12.60 -23.73 -2.66
N THR A 64 11.90 -23.87 -1.54
CA THR A 64 10.52 -24.37 -1.48
C THR A 64 9.48 -23.27 -1.53
N ARG A 65 9.91 -22.01 -1.77
CA ARG A 65 9.06 -20.84 -1.80
C ARG A 65 8.29 -20.59 -0.50
N GLU A 66 8.82 -21.04 0.63
CA GLU A 66 8.31 -20.57 1.93
C GLU A 66 8.50 -19.07 2.07
N ILE A 67 9.59 -18.55 1.49
CA ILE A 67 9.84 -17.13 1.27
C ILE A 67 10.30 -16.90 -0.17
N TYR A 68 9.84 -15.82 -0.76
CA TYR A 68 10.28 -15.31 -2.06
C TYR A 68 10.17 -13.77 -2.04
N ALA A 69 10.54 -13.07 -3.12
CA ALA A 69 10.46 -11.61 -3.13
C ALA A 69 10.01 -11.07 -4.49
N TYR A 70 9.39 -9.90 -4.43
CA TYR A 70 9.31 -8.98 -5.56
C TYR A 70 10.47 -7.98 -5.48
N PRO A 71 11.19 -7.73 -6.58
CA PRO A 71 12.16 -6.65 -6.61
C PRO A 71 11.44 -5.30 -6.56
N ASP A 72 11.87 -4.43 -5.64
CA ASP A 72 11.40 -3.05 -5.61
C ASP A 72 12.16 -2.19 -6.63
N LYS A 73 11.49 -1.19 -7.19
CA LYS A 73 12.04 -0.22 -8.14
C LYS A 73 13.23 0.58 -7.57
N ARG A 74 13.30 0.71 -6.23
CA ARG A 74 14.37 1.40 -5.50
C ARG A 74 15.54 0.50 -5.11
N LYS A 75 15.77 -0.59 -5.84
CA LYS A 75 16.81 -1.61 -5.55
C LYS A 75 16.62 -2.36 -4.23
N GLY A 76 15.45 -2.23 -3.59
CA GLY A 76 15.04 -3.02 -2.46
C GLY A 76 14.33 -4.31 -2.87
N ILE A 77 13.69 -4.94 -1.91
CA ILE A 77 12.81 -6.10 -2.10
C ILE A 77 11.55 -5.95 -1.26
N VAL A 78 10.47 -6.60 -1.69
CA VAL A 78 9.28 -6.88 -0.88
C VAL A 78 9.29 -8.37 -0.57
N PRO A 79 9.73 -8.81 0.63
CA PRO A 79 9.79 -10.22 0.99
C PRO A 79 8.37 -10.76 1.23
N VAL A 80 8.05 -11.86 0.58
CA VAL A 80 6.73 -12.51 0.66
C VAL A 80 6.87 -13.87 1.28
N VAL A 81 6.04 -14.15 2.27
CA VAL A 81 5.99 -15.45 2.94
C VAL A 81 4.68 -16.14 2.59
N GLY A 82 4.80 -17.33 2.02
CA GLY A 82 3.65 -18.20 1.75
C GLY A 82 3.00 -18.72 3.03
N VAL A 83 1.80 -19.28 2.93
CA VAL A 83 1.07 -19.81 4.09
C VAL A 83 1.87 -20.90 4.83
N ASP A 84 2.63 -21.71 4.12
CA ASP A 84 3.47 -22.76 4.71
C ASP A 84 4.65 -22.14 5.49
N GLY A 85 5.23 -21.06 4.96
CA GLY A 85 6.25 -20.28 5.67
C GLY A 85 5.68 -19.64 6.95
N TRP A 86 4.51 -19.02 6.89
CA TRP A 86 3.82 -18.48 8.07
C TRP A 86 3.53 -19.58 9.10
N SER A 87 3.02 -20.73 8.67
CA SER A 87 2.81 -21.87 9.55
C SER A 87 4.10 -22.33 10.21
N ARG A 88 5.21 -22.39 9.43
CA ARG A 88 6.53 -22.78 9.97
C ARG A 88 7.02 -21.81 11.04
N ILE A 89 7.04 -20.50 10.79
CA ILE A 89 7.58 -19.53 11.77
C ILE A 89 6.74 -19.48 13.04
N ILE A 90 5.40 -19.57 12.93
CA ILE A 90 4.49 -19.61 14.08
C ILE A 90 4.78 -20.85 14.94
N ASN A 91 4.82 -22.04 14.32
CA ASN A 91 5.04 -23.28 15.06
C ASN A 91 6.49 -23.45 15.55
N SER A 92 7.43 -22.71 15.00
CA SER A 92 8.83 -22.72 15.47
C SER A 92 9.10 -21.79 16.63
N ASP A 93 8.17 -20.87 16.95
CA ASP A 93 8.32 -20.00 18.13
C ASP A 93 8.14 -20.82 19.42
N PRO A 94 9.12 -20.81 20.35
CA PRO A 94 9.05 -21.61 21.57
C PRO A 94 7.92 -21.20 22.51
N GLN A 95 7.39 -19.99 22.37
CA GLN A 95 6.29 -19.46 23.15
C GLN A 95 4.91 -19.78 22.57
N PHE A 96 4.84 -20.32 21.34
CA PHE A 96 3.55 -20.70 20.75
C PHE A 96 2.89 -21.83 21.56
N ASP A 97 1.62 -21.64 21.94
CA ASP A 97 0.82 -22.58 22.73
C ASP A 97 -0.49 -22.94 22.07
N GLY A 98 -0.58 -22.76 20.76
CA GLY A 98 -1.74 -23.08 19.98
C GLY A 98 -2.54 -21.88 19.50
N MET A 99 -3.50 -22.16 18.62
CA MET A 99 -4.42 -21.16 18.09
C MET A 99 -5.79 -21.76 17.82
N GLU A 100 -6.80 -20.90 17.83
CA GLU A 100 -8.18 -21.22 17.44
C GLU A 100 -8.73 -20.16 16.51
N PHE A 101 -9.76 -20.53 15.75
CA PHE A 101 -10.47 -19.61 14.87
C PHE A 101 -11.92 -19.48 15.30
N ARG A 102 -12.39 -18.23 15.36
CA ARG A 102 -13.80 -17.86 15.55
C ARG A 102 -14.28 -17.15 14.28
N GLN A 103 -15.56 -17.23 13.99
CA GLN A 103 -16.12 -16.63 12.79
C GLN A 103 -17.52 -16.08 13.05
N SER A 104 -17.94 -15.11 12.24
CA SER A 104 -19.31 -14.61 12.21
C SER A 104 -20.29 -15.71 11.79
N GLU A 105 -21.49 -15.71 12.37
CA GLU A 105 -22.62 -16.49 11.89
C GLU A 105 -23.24 -15.85 10.64
N VAL A 106 -23.04 -14.54 10.45
CA VAL A 106 -23.50 -13.79 9.29
C VAL A 106 -22.62 -14.14 8.08
N MET A 107 -23.28 -14.66 7.05
CA MET A 107 -22.62 -14.97 5.77
C MET A 107 -22.85 -13.84 4.77
N VAL A 108 -21.79 -13.39 4.13
CA VAL A 108 -21.79 -12.36 3.10
C VAL A 108 -21.21 -12.90 1.79
N THR A 109 -21.62 -12.32 0.68
CA THR A 109 -21.10 -12.68 -0.64
C THR A 109 -20.66 -11.41 -1.35
N LYS A 110 -19.41 -11.38 -1.80
CA LYS A 110 -18.87 -10.34 -2.67
C LYS A 110 -18.96 -10.76 -4.13
N THR A 111 -18.94 -9.82 -5.05
CA THR A 111 -18.99 -10.08 -6.50
C THR A 111 -17.93 -11.10 -6.93
N GLY A 112 -18.34 -12.16 -7.59
CA GLY A 112 -17.44 -13.23 -8.04
C GLY A 112 -16.91 -14.16 -6.94
N ALA A 113 -17.20 -13.92 -5.66
CA ALA A 113 -16.72 -14.71 -4.53
C ALA A 113 -17.74 -15.76 -4.06
N LYS A 114 -17.25 -16.77 -3.34
CA LYS A 114 -18.11 -17.72 -2.64
C LYS A 114 -18.59 -17.09 -1.32
N PRO A 115 -19.77 -17.53 -0.79
CA PRO A 115 -20.23 -17.11 0.54
C PRO A 115 -19.14 -17.32 1.60
N CYS A 116 -18.97 -16.32 2.45
CA CYS A 116 -17.92 -16.29 3.47
C CYS A 116 -18.48 -15.64 4.74
N PRO A 117 -18.05 -16.02 5.94
CA PRO A 117 -18.35 -15.26 7.15
C PRO A 117 -17.94 -13.79 6.98
N GLU A 118 -18.74 -12.89 7.53
CA GLU A 118 -18.45 -11.45 7.51
C GLU A 118 -17.06 -11.12 8.07
N TRP A 119 -16.67 -11.86 9.10
CA TRP A 119 -15.34 -11.78 9.71
C TRP A 119 -14.85 -13.15 10.19
N ILE A 120 -13.54 -13.29 10.27
CA ILE A 120 -12.84 -14.40 10.94
C ILE A 120 -11.84 -13.80 11.92
N GLU A 121 -11.82 -14.34 13.12
CA GLU A 121 -10.88 -14.01 14.19
C GLU A 121 -9.94 -15.19 14.42
N CYS A 122 -8.65 -14.92 14.52
CA CYS A 122 -7.68 -15.87 15.04
C CYS A 122 -7.32 -15.48 16.46
N VAL A 123 -7.28 -16.45 17.35
CA VAL A 123 -6.85 -16.29 18.73
C VAL A 123 -5.61 -17.15 18.92
N MET A 124 -4.50 -16.54 19.33
CA MET A 124 -3.23 -17.23 19.59
C MET A 124 -2.88 -17.19 21.07
N TYR A 125 -2.46 -18.33 21.57
CA TYR A 125 -2.02 -18.53 22.94
C TYR A 125 -0.49 -18.59 22.99
N ARG A 126 0.06 -18.02 24.06
CA ARG A 126 1.51 -18.03 24.33
C ARG A 126 1.76 -18.56 25.72
N LYS A 127 2.81 -19.38 25.88
CA LYS A 127 3.20 -19.96 27.15
C LYS A 127 3.66 -18.94 28.19
N ASP A 128 4.17 -17.77 27.73
CA ASP A 128 4.69 -16.70 28.60
C ASP A 128 3.64 -15.62 28.94
N ARG A 129 2.37 -15.80 28.55
CA ARG A 129 1.28 -14.83 28.76
C ARG A 129 0.00 -15.52 29.26
N SER A 130 -0.68 -14.88 30.19
CA SER A 130 -1.97 -15.35 30.71
C SER A 130 -3.16 -15.02 29.82
N HIS A 131 -3.02 -14.03 28.90
CA HIS A 131 -4.09 -13.63 28.02
C HIS A 131 -3.72 -13.93 26.56
N PRO A 132 -4.63 -14.48 25.76
CA PRO A 132 -4.40 -14.70 24.34
C PRO A 132 -4.36 -13.37 23.60
N ILE A 133 -3.73 -13.39 22.42
CA ILE A 133 -3.75 -12.31 21.45
C ILE A 133 -4.72 -12.70 20.35
N ALA A 134 -5.62 -11.79 19.98
CA ALA A 134 -6.60 -12.01 18.93
C ALA A 134 -6.56 -10.88 17.92
N ALA A 135 -6.71 -11.22 16.65
CA ALA A 135 -7.00 -10.27 15.57
C ALA A 135 -8.19 -10.78 14.75
N ARG A 136 -9.08 -9.87 14.44
CA ARG A 136 -10.26 -10.11 13.63
C ARG A 136 -10.07 -9.40 12.30
N GLU A 137 -10.32 -10.13 11.23
CA GLU A 137 -10.26 -9.61 9.87
C GLU A 137 -11.65 -9.66 9.23
N TYR A 138 -12.03 -8.56 8.62
CA TYR A 138 -13.33 -8.39 7.97
C TYR A 138 -13.21 -8.62 6.46
N LEU A 139 -14.22 -9.28 5.89
CA LEU A 139 -14.19 -9.61 4.46
C LEU A 139 -14.23 -8.37 3.57
N ASP A 140 -14.93 -7.32 3.97
CA ASP A 140 -15.05 -6.07 3.22
C ASP A 140 -13.74 -5.27 3.14
N GLU A 141 -12.87 -5.43 4.13
CA GLU A 141 -11.53 -4.82 4.14
C GLU A 141 -10.48 -5.66 3.40
N CYS A 142 -10.61 -6.99 3.51
CA CYS A 142 -9.62 -7.92 2.94
C CYS A 142 -9.89 -8.27 1.48
N TYR A 143 -11.19 -8.39 1.10
CA TYR A 143 -11.58 -8.89 -0.21
C TYR A 143 -11.10 -7.98 -1.33
N ARG A 144 -10.55 -8.61 -2.37
CA ARG A 144 -10.10 -7.94 -3.56
C ARG A 144 -10.75 -8.55 -4.79
N GLU A 145 -11.55 -7.75 -5.48
CA GLU A 145 -12.09 -8.11 -6.78
C GLU A 145 -11.02 -7.94 -7.85
N MET A 146 -10.85 -8.95 -8.68
CA MET A 146 -9.92 -8.93 -9.80
C MET A 146 -10.63 -9.40 -11.07
N THR A 147 -10.15 -8.96 -12.23
CA THR A 147 -10.73 -9.31 -13.53
C THR A 147 -10.49 -10.76 -13.94
N PHE A 148 -9.57 -11.46 -13.29
CA PHE A 148 -9.27 -12.87 -13.50
C PHE A 148 -9.50 -13.68 -12.21
N ALA A 149 -9.77 -14.99 -12.37
CA ALA A 149 -9.98 -15.87 -11.23
C ALA A 149 -8.76 -15.89 -10.32
N ASN A 150 -8.95 -15.55 -9.06
CA ASN A 150 -7.92 -15.52 -8.04
C ASN A 150 -8.38 -16.31 -6.80
N PRO A 151 -7.48 -16.58 -5.86
CA PRO A 151 -7.82 -17.33 -4.64
C PRO A 151 -8.87 -16.67 -3.76
N TRP A 152 -8.99 -15.33 -3.76
CA TRP A 152 -10.07 -14.64 -3.06
C TRP A 152 -11.45 -15.00 -3.59
N MET A 153 -11.59 -15.21 -4.91
CA MET A 153 -12.86 -15.60 -5.53
C MET A 153 -13.16 -17.08 -5.31
N THR A 154 -12.16 -17.94 -5.44
CA THR A 154 -12.33 -19.39 -5.42
C THR A 154 -12.32 -20.01 -4.03
N HIS A 155 -11.58 -19.40 -3.09
CA HIS A 155 -11.37 -19.91 -1.73
C HIS A 155 -11.46 -18.79 -0.67
N THR A 156 -12.46 -17.92 -0.78
CA THR A 156 -12.67 -16.69 0.01
C THR A 156 -12.49 -16.93 1.52
N LYS A 157 -13.20 -17.91 2.09
CA LYS A 157 -13.11 -18.23 3.52
C LYS A 157 -11.71 -18.68 3.96
N ARG A 158 -10.99 -19.44 3.12
CA ARG A 158 -9.63 -19.86 3.42
C ARG A 158 -8.70 -18.66 3.46
N PHE A 159 -8.82 -17.74 2.51
CA PHE A 159 -7.97 -16.55 2.43
C PHE A 159 -8.24 -15.59 3.59
N LEU A 160 -9.49 -15.35 3.96
CA LEU A 160 -9.83 -14.55 5.13
C LEU A 160 -9.25 -15.14 6.43
N ARG A 161 -9.31 -16.49 6.57
CA ARG A 161 -8.68 -17.18 7.70
C ARG A 161 -7.16 -17.02 7.73
N HIS A 162 -6.49 -17.08 6.57
CA HIS A 162 -5.04 -16.83 6.50
C HIS A 162 -4.70 -15.40 6.92
N LYS A 163 -5.49 -14.39 6.48
CA LYS A 163 -5.33 -13.00 6.94
C LYS A 163 -5.40 -12.89 8.45
N ALA A 164 -6.45 -13.41 9.06
CA ALA A 164 -6.60 -13.38 10.52
C ALA A 164 -5.43 -14.05 11.24
N MET A 165 -4.96 -15.20 10.77
CA MET A 165 -3.80 -15.89 11.32
C MET A 165 -2.53 -15.04 11.24
N ILE A 166 -2.23 -14.46 10.09
CA ILE A 166 -1.02 -13.68 9.85
C ILE A 166 -1.02 -12.42 10.72
N GLN A 167 -2.12 -11.68 10.78
CA GLN A 167 -2.21 -10.48 11.60
C GLN A 167 -2.08 -10.80 13.08
N THR A 168 -2.72 -11.88 13.54
CA THR A 168 -2.58 -12.33 14.94
C THR A 168 -1.14 -12.72 15.24
N ALA A 169 -0.45 -13.43 14.34
CA ALA A 169 0.93 -13.83 14.52
C ALA A 169 1.89 -12.63 14.63
N ARG A 170 1.67 -11.60 13.83
CA ARG A 170 2.44 -10.34 13.92
C ARG A 170 2.29 -9.68 15.30
N LEU A 171 1.07 -9.61 15.80
CA LEU A 171 0.81 -9.04 17.14
C LEU A 171 1.35 -9.93 18.25
N ALA A 172 1.26 -11.26 18.09
CA ALA A 172 1.67 -12.21 19.11
C ALA A 172 3.20 -12.32 19.22
N PHE A 173 3.91 -12.37 18.11
CA PHE A 173 5.33 -12.71 18.06
C PHE A 173 6.23 -11.58 17.52
N GLY A 174 5.65 -10.47 17.06
CA GLY A 174 6.41 -9.33 16.56
C GLY A 174 7.05 -9.56 15.18
N PHE A 175 6.49 -10.44 14.35
CA PHE A 175 6.99 -10.66 13.00
C PHE A 175 6.83 -9.40 12.16
N ALA A 176 7.92 -8.91 11.57
CA ALA A 176 7.97 -7.67 10.82
C ALA A 176 8.82 -7.80 9.56
N GLY A 177 8.58 -6.93 8.57
CA GLY A 177 9.37 -6.90 7.33
C GLY A 177 9.11 -8.08 6.38
N ILE A 178 8.08 -8.86 6.62
CA ILE A 178 7.59 -9.97 5.77
C ILE A 178 6.10 -9.79 5.51
N TYR A 179 5.66 -10.09 4.32
CA TYR A 179 4.31 -9.82 3.83
C TYR A 179 3.65 -11.11 3.33
N ASP A 180 2.33 -11.16 3.34
CA ASP A 180 1.60 -12.16 2.58
C ASP A 180 1.50 -11.76 1.08
N PRO A 181 1.15 -12.69 0.19
CA PRO A 181 1.09 -12.40 -1.26
C PRO A 181 0.18 -11.21 -1.62
N ASP A 182 -0.99 -11.10 -1.00
CA ASP A 182 -1.94 -10.03 -1.28
C ASP A 182 -1.45 -8.65 -0.79
N GLU A 183 -0.80 -8.60 0.37
CA GLU A 183 -0.15 -7.36 0.84
C GLU A 183 0.99 -6.94 -0.08
N ALA A 184 1.79 -7.90 -0.54
CA ALA A 184 2.88 -7.61 -1.45
C ALA A 184 2.39 -7.07 -2.79
N ASP A 185 1.31 -7.63 -3.34
CA ASP A 185 0.67 -7.12 -4.57
C ASP A 185 0.17 -5.68 -4.37
N ARG A 186 -0.47 -5.37 -3.23
CA ARG A 186 -0.91 -4.01 -2.90
C ARG A 186 0.27 -3.02 -2.79
N ILE A 187 1.39 -3.44 -2.19
CA ILE A 187 2.61 -2.63 -2.11
C ILE A 187 3.16 -2.35 -3.51
N GLN A 188 3.21 -3.36 -4.38
CA GLN A 188 3.68 -3.20 -5.76
C GLN A 188 2.81 -2.21 -6.54
N GLU A 189 1.50 -2.32 -6.46
CA GLU A 189 0.56 -1.41 -7.11
C GLU A 189 0.67 0.01 -6.57
N ALA A 190 0.77 0.18 -5.25
CA ALA A 190 0.95 1.49 -4.64
C ALA A 190 2.25 2.18 -5.11
N HIS A 191 3.32 1.41 -5.31
CA HIS A 191 4.59 1.91 -5.85
C HIS A 191 4.47 2.29 -7.34
N ASP A 192 3.59 1.64 -8.11
CA ASP A 192 3.41 1.95 -9.55
C ASP A 192 2.67 3.27 -9.77
N ILE A 193 1.79 3.67 -8.85
CA ILE A 193 1.04 4.94 -8.96
C ILE A 193 1.74 6.12 -8.27
N THR A 194 2.77 5.88 -7.45
CA THR A 194 3.50 6.95 -6.77
C THR A 194 4.65 7.43 -7.66
N PRO A 195 4.64 8.70 -8.15
CA PRO A 195 5.77 9.26 -8.90
C PRO A 195 7.06 9.15 -8.09
N ARG A 196 8.14 8.70 -8.72
CA ARG A 196 9.47 8.65 -8.09
C ARG A 196 9.84 10.00 -7.52
N ALA A 197 10.43 10.01 -6.32
CA ALA A 197 11.06 11.20 -5.78
C ALA A 197 12.21 11.70 -6.68
N GLU A 198 12.82 10.79 -7.48
CA GLU A 198 13.83 11.10 -8.50
C GLU A 198 13.21 11.72 -9.74
N ASP A 199 12.03 11.26 -10.18
CA ASP A 199 11.24 11.92 -11.23
C ASP A 199 10.81 13.33 -10.80
N ARG A 200 10.65 13.54 -9.47
CA ARG A 200 10.48 14.88 -8.88
C ARG A 200 11.80 15.66 -8.76
N ALA A 201 12.96 14.99 -8.77
CA ALA A 201 14.27 15.64 -8.67
C ALA A 201 14.83 15.97 -10.07
N GLU A 202 14.55 15.15 -11.09
CA GLU A 202 14.85 15.48 -12.48
C GLU A 202 13.89 16.53 -13.06
N ASP A 203 12.66 16.62 -12.51
CA ASP A 203 11.70 17.70 -12.77
C ASP A 203 11.87 18.87 -11.77
N ARG A 204 12.99 18.95 -11.03
CA ARG A 204 13.47 20.21 -10.48
C ARG A 204 14.18 20.96 -11.61
N PRO A 205 13.47 21.84 -12.32
CA PRO A 205 14.15 22.84 -13.10
C PRO A 205 15.00 23.62 -12.11
N ALA A 206 16.28 23.84 -12.46
CA ALA A 206 17.05 24.89 -11.88
C ALA A 206 16.13 26.10 -11.64
N GLN A 207 15.99 26.53 -10.41
CA GLN A 207 15.16 27.65 -9.92
C GLN A 207 14.32 28.30 -11.03
N ARG A 208 13.18 27.68 -11.38
CA ARG A 208 12.17 28.40 -12.15
C ARG A 208 11.63 29.46 -11.20
N GLU A 209 11.90 30.69 -11.51
CA GLU A 209 11.10 31.81 -11.02
C GLU A 209 9.63 31.37 -11.04
N PRO A 210 8.82 31.69 -10.02
CA PRO A 210 7.42 31.27 -9.98
C PRO A 210 6.79 31.65 -11.30
N LYS A 211 6.40 30.67 -12.11
CA LYS A 211 5.71 30.90 -13.38
C LYS A 211 4.50 31.75 -13.05
N ALA A 212 4.49 32.97 -13.54
CA ALA A 212 3.34 33.85 -13.37
C ALA A 212 2.08 33.08 -13.77
N LEU A 213 1.09 33.08 -12.92
CA LEU A 213 -0.20 32.43 -13.22
C LEU A 213 -0.72 33.02 -14.52
N PRO A 214 -1.29 32.20 -15.42
CA PRO A 214 -1.84 32.72 -16.68
C PRO A 214 -2.93 33.75 -16.39
N GLU A 215 -2.93 34.84 -17.11
CA GLU A 215 -4.03 35.83 -17.04
C GLU A 215 -5.35 35.17 -17.50
N MET A 216 -6.45 35.50 -16.83
CA MET A 216 -7.78 35.02 -17.22
C MET A 216 -8.21 35.73 -18.51
N ASP A 217 -8.27 34.98 -19.60
CA ASP A 217 -8.78 35.49 -20.88
C ASP A 217 -10.25 35.95 -20.75
N GLU A 218 -10.53 37.13 -21.27
CA GLU A 218 -11.86 37.73 -21.23
C GLU A 218 -12.96 36.85 -21.83
N LYS A 219 -12.69 36.17 -22.95
CA LYS A 219 -13.65 35.26 -23.58
C LYS A 219 -14.00 34.10 -22.65
N ARG A 220 -12.97 33.55 -22.01
CA ARG A 220 -13.14 32.44 -21.06
C ARG A 220 -13.85 32.90 -19.78
N PHE A 221 -13.54 34.10 -19.31
CA PHE A 221 -14.22 34.70 -18.17
C PHE A 221 -15.71 34.87 -18.46
N ASN A 222 -16.07 35.52 -19.57
CA ASN A 222 -17.46 35.78 -19.98
C ASN A 222 -18.23 34.47 -20.25
N ALA A 223 -17.61 33.45 -20.80
CA ALA A 223 -18.23 32.13 -21.00
C ALA A 223 -18.63 31.46 -19.68
N ASN A 224 -17.85 31.68 -18.60
CA ASN A 224 -18.09 31.10 -17.29
C ASN A 224 -18.94 31.99 -16.35
N LEU A 225 -19.31 33.20 -16.75
CA LEU A 225 -20.00 34.17 -15.87
C LEU A 225 -21.34 33.63 -15.36
N LYS A 226 -22.09 32.95 -16.21
CA LYS A 226 -23.36 32.29 -15.83
C LYS A 226 -23.14 31.18 -14.79
N GLN A 227 -22.05 30.45 -14.90
CA GLN A 227 -21.71 29.40 -13.94
C GLN A 227 -21.30 30.03 -12.60
N TYR A 228 -20.54 31.13 -12.62
CA TYR A 228 -20.17 31.86 -11.40
C TYR A 228 -21.39 32.42 -10.70
N GLN A 229 -22.33 32.96 -11.45
CA GLN A 229 -23.61 33.46 -10.92
C GLN A 229 -24.40 32.32 -10.25
N SER A 230 -24.56 31.19 -10.90
CA SER A 230 -25.24 30.01 -10.34
C SER A 230 -24.60 29.51 -9.04
N LEU A 231 -23.24 29.50 -8.96
CA LEU A 231 -22.52 29.08 -7.76
C LEU A 231 -22.74 30.01 -6.57
N ILE A 232 -22.92 31.30 -6.82
CA ILE A 232 -23.21 32.32 -5.79
C ILE A 232 -24.67 32.27 -5.40
N GLU A 233 -25.62 32.23 -6.35
CA GLU A 233 -27.05 32.14 -6.11
C GLU A 233 -27.44 30.88 -5.32
N ASN A 234 -26.80 29.74 -5.59
CA ASN A 234 -27.00 28.48 -4.86
C ASN A 234 -26.25 28.43 -3.52
N GLN A 235 -25.65 29.53 -3.06
CA GLN A 235 -24.86 29.62 -1.82
C GLN A 235 -23.72 28.61 -1.70
N THR A 236 -23.26 28.05 -2.82
CA THR A 236 -22.11 27.14 -2.85
C THR A 236 -20.80 27.89 -2.59
N TYR A 237 -20.70 29.13 -3.07
CA TYR A 237 -19.58 30.04 -2.83
C TYR A 237 -20.08 31.46 -2.57
N THR A 238 -19.39 32.18 -1.66
CA THR A 238 -19.47 33.64 -1.64
C THR A 238 -18.60 34.22 -2.77
N ALA A 239 -18.87 35.45 -3.23
CA ALA A 239 -18.03 36.09 -4.26
C ALA A 239 -16.56 36.14 -3.86
N ASN A 240 -16.26 36.42 -2.60
CA ASN A 240 -14.88 36.43 -2.10
C ASN A 240 -14.22 35.06 -2.08
N ALA A 241 -14.94 33.99 -1.73
CA ALA A 241 -14.44 32.63 -1.76
C ALA A 241 -14.17 32.14 -3.20
N LEU A 242 -15.06 32.52 -4.14
CA LEU A 242 -14.89 32.22 -5.56
C LEU A 242 -13.67 32.96 -6.13
N ILE A 243 -13.50 34.26 -5.83
CA ILE A 243 -12.32 35.05 -6.23
C ILE A 243 -11.04 34.43 -5.68
N ALA A 244 -11.00 34.03 -4.40
CA ALA A 244 -9.86 33.36 -3.79
C ALA A 244 -9.50 32.07 -4.53
N THR A 245 -10.50 31.25 -4.85
CA THR A 245 -10.31 29.98 -5.60
C THR A 245 -9.79 30.23 -7.02
N LEU A 246 -10.29 31.24 -7.72
CA LEU A 246 -9.82 31.57 -9.06
C LEU A 246 -8.40 32.13 -9.06
N LYS A 247 -8.02 32.94 -8.06
CA LYS A 247 -6.68 33.48 -7.88
C LYS A 247 -5.60 32.39 -7.64
N THR A 248 -5.96 31.19 -7.23
CA THR A 248 -5.01 30.07 -7.18
C THR A 248 -4.69 29.49 -8.53
N LYS A 249 -5.49 29.74 -9.56
CA LYS A 249 -5.39 29.13 -10.91
C LYS A 249 -5.02 30.12 -11.99
N CYS A 250 -5.34 31.40 -11.81
CA CYS A 250 -5.12 32.46 -12.81
C CYS A 250 -5.04 33.85 -12.16
N VAL A 251 -4.50 34.80 -12.88
CA VAL A 251 -4.52 36.22 -12.52
C VAL A 251 -5.84 36.81 -13.02
N LEU A 252 -6.64 37.38 -12.10
CA LEU A 252 -7.86 38.12 -12.42
C LEU A 252 -7.56 39.61 -12.51
N THR A 253 -8.16 40.28 -13.49
CA THR A 253 -8.14 41.74 -13.58
C THR A 253 -9.08 42.35 -12.53
N GLU A 254 -8.85 43.61 -12.15
CA GLU A 254 -9.75 44.35 -11.23
C GLU A 254 -11.20 44.43 -11.77
N ALA A 255 -11.34 44.54 -13.10
CA ALA A 255 -12.65 44.51 -13.75
C ALA A 255 -13.39 43.18 -13.52
N GLN A 256 -12.68 42.05 -13.71
CA GLN A 256 -13.24 40.70 -13.51
C GLN A 256 -13.60 40.46 -12.01
N ILE A 257 -12.76 40.92 -11.09
CA ILE A 257 -13.04 40.84 -9.65
C ILE A 257 -14.29 41.64 -9.31
N SER A 258 -14.43 42.86 -9.88
CA SER A 258 -15.62 43.74 -9.66
C SER A 258 -16.87 43.08 -10.23
N GLU A 259 -16.81 42.44 -11.39
CA GLU A 259 -17.95 41.71 -11.98
C GLU A 259 -18.41 40.55 -11.09
N ILE A 260 -17.48 39.74 -10.55
CA ILE A 260 -17.85 38.65 -9.63
C ILE A 260 -18.50 39.19 -8.35
N ARG A 261 -18.00 40.29 -7.80
CA ARG A 261 -18.61 40.90 -6.60
C ARG A 261 -20.03 41.43 -6.82
N LYS A 262 -20.35 41.92 -8.02
CA LYS A 262 -21.70 42.34 -8.39
C LYS A 262 -22.73 41.20 -8.47
N LEU A 263 -22.25 39.93 -8.51
CA LEU A 263 -23.15 38.77 -8.53
C LEU A 263 -23.71 38.41 -7.14
N GLU A 264 -23.18 38.99 -6.06
CA GLU A 264 -23.80 38.84 -4.73
C GLU A 264 -25.12 39.60 -4.66
N PRO A 265 -26.19 38.96 -4.17
CA PRO A 265 -27.45 39.67 -3.92
C PRO A 265 -27.22 40.82 -2.91
N ILE A 266 -27.67 42.02 -3.22
CA ILE A 266 -27.64 43.13 -2.27
C ILE A 266 -28.62 42.77 -1.14
N GLU A 267 -28.12 42.48 0.05
CA GLU A 267 -28.97 42.41 1.24
C GLU A 267 -29.57 43.78 1.44
N GLN A 268 -30.89 43.87 1.25
CA GLN A 268 -31.63 45.05 1.65
C GLN A 268 -31.60 45.13 3.18
N GLU A 269 -30.90 46.11 3.71
CA GLU A 269 -31.03 46.53 5.11
C GLU A 269 -32.51 46.80 5.38
N ASN A 270 -33.20 45.90 6.06
CA ASN A 270 -34.47 46.14 6.68
C ASN A 270 -34.23 47.09 7.86
N ASN A 271 -34.26 48.39 7.60
CA ASN A 271 -34.54 49.38 8.58
C ASN A 271 -35.99 49.16 9.08
N ASN A 272 -36.15 48.42 10.14
CA ASN A 272 -37.31 48.54 11.00
C ASN A 272 -36.94 49.58 12.07
N GLU A 273 -37.14 50.83 11.74
CA GLU A 273 -37.52 51.87 12.72
C GLU A 273 -39.00 51.70 13.03
N ASP A 274 -39.30 51.83 14.33
CA ASP A 274 -40.51 52.26 15.00
C ASP A 274 -41.65 51.25 15.27
N SER A 275 -41.92 51.11 16.51
CA SER A 275 -42.92 51.73 17.49
C SER A 275 -43.25 50.76 18.58
#